data_2dff201a1053ca68516bd6b33375abc7
#
_entry.id   2dff201a1053ca68516bd6b33375abc7
#
_cell.length_a   1.000
_cell.length_b   1.000
_cell.length_c   1.000
_cell.angle_alpha   90.00
_cell.angle_beta   90.00
_cell.angle_gamma   90.00
#
_symmetry.space_group_name_H-M   'P 1'
#
loop_
_entity.id
_entity.type
_entity.pdbx_description
1 polymer ?
#
loop_
_entity_poly.entity_id
_entity_poly.type
_entity_poly.pdbx_seq_one_letter_code
_entity_poly.pdbx_strand_id
1 'polypeptide(L)'
;MKKYLAIVCPTGNFGGMELDSIKLAKKLYPYCNIVFITKKDGFLDKNFNSYILKEASVNLETFEKNSFLFFKTILDFKRIITNYNIQNIIYFGTSKLQLMYCAIYGTDINLIVRHGTTRAKPKNGLLHKIIYSRVNNHIAISEHLLENVKKTFPFGNKTKSTLIYPSIKIFTYEKKKNEKLNILHVGRIVKGKGQVDAIKACDILIKNDIDFEFFIVGGYEDGYEEEFANFYKEVEYKDKIKLIEFTNEVDKYFIKADIFLFPSYGEGFGNAFIESIAYGCKAISYENTTFIEFKNLGFEFAIVENKNIEQLKIALLNTAKGLVEFDLNKNINLLKNNFLEKIEIQKYLDVLI
;
A
#
# COMPACT_ATOMS: atom_id res chain seq x y z
N MET A 1 -3.08 7.53 32.00
CA MET A 1 -2.36 8.32 30.97
C MET A 1 -2.24 7.48 29.71
N LYS A 2 -2.47 8.05 28.52
CA LYS A 2 -2.22 7.35 27.23
C LYS A 2 -0.72 7.07 27.12
N LYS A 3 -0.35 5.85 26.71
CA LYS A 3 1.05 5.47 26.46
C LYS A 3 1.59 6.17 25.22
N TYR A 4 2.87 6.50 25.19
CA TYR A 4 3.53 7.03 24.00
C TYR A 4 3.92 5.91 23.03
N LEU A 5 3.52 6.08 21.78
CA LEU A 5 3.84 5.23 20.65
C LEU A 5 4.66 6.01 19.64
N ALA A 6 5.85 5.51 19.29
CA ALA A 6 6.57 6.06 18.15
C ALA A 6 6.16 5.36 16.85
N ILE A 7 5.81 6.14 15.82
CA ILE A 7 5.67 5.67 14.45
C ILE A 7 6.87 6.19 13.66
N VAL A 8 7.71 5.27 13.19
CA VAL A 8 8.97 5.62 12.51
C VAL A 8 8.87 5.30 11.03
N CYS A 9 8.95 6.33 10.19
CA CYS A 9 9.07 6.20 8.73
C CYS A 9 10.46 6.72 8.29
N PRO A 10 11.44 5.81 8.05
CA PRO A 10 12.84 6.22 7.89
C PRO A 10 13.20 6.68 6.48
N THR A 11 12.28 6.69 5.55
CA THR A 11 12.47 7.11 4.15
C THR A 11 12.23 8.60 3.97
N GLY A 12 12.82 9.16 2.92
CA GLY A 12 12.64 10.59 2.62
C GLY A 12 11.88 10.87 1.34
N ASN A 13 11.49 9.82 0.61
CA ASN A 13 10.78 9.91 -0.66
C ASN A 13 9.26 9.99 -0.42
N PHE A 14 8.50 10.19 -1.49
CA PHE A 14 7.05 10.07 -1.46
C PHE A 14 6.61 8.71 -2.01
N GLY A 15 5.71 8.03 -1.29
CA GLY A 15 5.18 6.74 -1.74
C GLY A 15 4.12 6.16 -0.81
N GLY A 16 3.69 4.93 -1.11
CA GLY A 16 2.65 4.24 -0.35
C GLY A 16 3.00 4.02 1.13
N MET A 17 4.27 3.74 1.43
CA MET A 17 4.71 3.51 2.82
C MET A 17 4.61 4.79 3.66
N GLU A 18 4.97 5.93 3.10
CA GLU A 18 4.89 7.23 3.74
C GLU A 18 3.43 7.59 4.02
N LEU A 19 2.56 7.46 3.03
CA LEU A 19 1.12 7.69 3.20
C LEU A 19 0.48 6.73 4.21
N ASP A 20 0.84 5.47 4.17
CA ASP A 20 0.35 4.46 5.12
C ASP A 20 0.78 4.78 6.56
N SER A 21 2.01 5.29 6.76
CA SER A 21 2.50 5.66 8.09
C SER A 21 1.70 6.83 8.69
N ILE A 22 1.36 7.82 7.88
CA ILE A 22 0.50 8.93 8.28
C ILE A 22 -0.94 8.46 8.55
N LYS A 23 -1.50 7.63 7.66
CA LYS A 23 -2.83 7.05 7.85
C LYS A 23 -2.91 6.30 9.17
N LEU A 24 -1.88 5.49 9.49
CA LEU A 24 -1.81 4.77 10.75
C LEU A 24 -1.73 5.71 11.96
N ALA A 25 -0.92 6.78 11.90
CA ALA A 25 -0.85 7.77 12.94
C ALA A 25 -2.21 8.42 13.21
N LYS A 26 -2.96 8.77 12.15
CA LYS A 26 -4.31 9.31 12.24
C LYS A 26 -5.31 8.35 12.90
N LYS A 27 -5.20 7.06 12.64
CA LYS A 27 -6.08 6.04 13.21
C LYS A 27 -5.79 5.77 14.68
N LEU A 28 -4.52 5.85 15.10
CA LEU A 28 -4.10 5.49 16.44
C LEU A 28 -4.04 6.68 17.43
N TYR A 29 -4.01 7.95 16.97
CA TYR A 29 -3.92 9.09 17.89
C TYR A 29 -5.08 9.19 18.91
N PRO A 30 -6.31 8.73 18.63
CA PRO A 30 -7.36 8.74 19.66
C PRO A 30 -7.07 7.80 20.83
N TYR A 31 -6.24 6.79 20.62
CA TYR A 31 -5.93 5.72 21.59
C TYR A 31 -4.56 5.87 22.23
N CYS A 32 -3.59 6.46 21.53
CA CYS A 32 -2.20 6.61 21.96
C CYS A 32 -1.73 8.06 21.82
N ASN A 33 -0.74 8.46 22.63
CA ASN A 33 0.04 9.67 22.34
C ASN A 33 1.07 9.31 21.26
N ILE A 34 1.02 9.96 20.11
CA ILE A 34 1.86 9.61 18.97
C ILE A 34 3.08 10.53 18.87
N VAL A 35 4.27 9.92 18.73
CA VAL A 35 5.47 10.61 18.28
C VAL A 35 5.82 10.07 16.90
N PHE A 36 5.63 10.90 15.88
CA PHE A 36 5.94 10.55 14.51
C PHE A 36 7.39 10.91 14.20
N ILE A 37 8.21 9.94 13.82
CA ILE A 37 9.64 10.11 13.60
C ILE A 37 9.96 9.89 12.13
N THR A 38 10.51 10.91 11.45
CA THR A 38 10.84 10.84 10.04
C THR A 38 12.21 11.44 9.72
N LYS A 39 12.65 11.23 8.49
CA LYS A 39 13.91 11.83 8.00
C LYS A 39 13.75 13.33 7.85
N LYS A 40 14.69 14.10 8.43
CA LYS A 40 14.80 15.54 8.27
C LYS A 40 14.94 15.92 6.78
N ASP A 41 14.30 17.00 6.37
CA ASP A 41 14.22 17.50 4.99
C ASP A 41 13.62 16.51 3.97
N GLY A 42 13.01 15.40 4.45
CA GLY A 42 12.28 14.46 3.62
C GLY A 42 10.86 14.95 3.29
N PHE A 43 10.17 14.21 2.42
CA PHE A 43 8.79 14.54 2.03
C PHE A 43 7.86 14.70 3.24
N LEU A 44 7.90 13.74 4.17
CA LEU A 44 7.04 13.76 5.36
C LEU A 44 7.35 14.93 6.29
N ASP A 45 8.62 15.26 6.50
CA ASP A 45 9.01 16.41 7.30
C ASP A 45 8.44 17.73 6.74
N LYS A 46 8.60 17.94 5.43
CA LYS A 46 8.14 19.15 4.74
C LYS A 46 6.62 19.30 4.66
N ASN A 47 5.90 18.17 4.60
CA ASN A 47 4.47 18.16 4.32
C ASN A 47 3.62 17.62 5.49
N PHE A 48 4.21 17.36 6.65
CA PHE A 48 3.52 16.70 7.77
C PHE A 48 2.22 17.40 8.16
N ASN A 49 2.27 18.72 8.32
CA ASN A 49 1.13 19.53 8.76
C ASN A 49 -0.02 19.57 7.74
N SER A 50 0.25 19.28 6.46
CA SER A 50 -0.81 19.20 5.44
C SER A 50 -1.58 17.87 5.49
N TYR A 51 -0.97 16.84 6.08
CA TYR A 51 -1.57 15.52 6.19
C TYR A 51 -2.17 15.22 7.56
N ILE A 52 -1.62 15.79 8.64
CA ILE A 52 -2.12 15.57 10.01
C ILE A 52 -3.15 16.63 10.35
N LEU A 53 -4.28 16.21 10.91
CA LEU A 53 -5.31 17.13 11.42
C LEU A 53 -4.71 17.98 12.54
N LYS A 54 -4.97 19.29 12.54
CA LYS A 54 -4.48 20.24 13.57
C LYS A 54 -4.90 19.83 15.00
N GLU A 55 -5.98 19.07 15.12
CA GLU A 55 -6.55 18.59 16.39
C GLU A 55 -5.89 17.30 16.90
N ALA A 56 -5.10 16.62 16.02
CA ALA A 56 -4.43 15.40 16.41
C ALA A 56 -3.17 15.74 17.21
N SER A 57 -3.10 15.28 18.47
CA SER A 57 -1.88 15.36 19.29
C SER A 57 -0.81 14.37 18.79
N VAL A 58 -0.25 14.67 17.62
CA VAL A 58 0.85 13.93 17.03
C VAL A 58 2.09 14.83 17.02
N ASN A 59 3.10 14.45 17.79
CA ASN A 59 4.36 15.17 17.84
C ASN A 59 5.25 14.73 16.67
N LEU A 60 5.71 15.67 15.86
CA LEU A 60 6.70 15.41 14.82
C LEU A 60 8.12 15.54 15.36
N GLU A 61 8.92 14.52 15.18
CA GLU A 61 10.35 14.51 15.45
C GLU A 61 11.12 14.09 14.21
N THR A 62 12.33 14.60 14.05
CA THR A 62 13.17 14.29 12.89
C THR A 62 14.54 13.78 13.30
N PHE A 63 15.13 12.96 12.44
CA PHE A 63 16.51 12.52 12.55
C PHE A 63 17.30 12.88 11.29
N GLU A 64 18.57 13.22 11.46
CA GLU A 64 19.44 13.51 10.33
C GLU A 64 19.93 12.23 9.64
N LYS A 65 19.87 12.23 8.30
CA LYS A 65 20.43 11.17 7.47
C LYS A 65 21.75 11.62 6.88
N ASN A 66 22.83 11.46 7.62
CA ASN A 66 24.15 11.61 7.05
C ASN A 66 24.90 10.27 7.14
N SER A 67 25.49 9.80 6.04
CA SER A 67 26.25 8.54 6.00
C SER A 67 27.49 8.57 6.90
N PHE A 68 28.06 9.75 7.16
CA PHE A 68 29.17 9.96 8.09
C PHE A 68 28.74 10.09 9.56
N LEU A 69 27.45 10.38 9.83
CA LEU A 69 26.95 10.70 11.18
C LEU A 69 25.93 9.65 11.67
N PHE A 70 26.15 8.37 11.40
CA PHE A 70 25.22 7.35 11.89
C PHE A 70 25.11 7.34 13.43
N PHE A 71 26.16 7.71 14.15
CA PHE A 71 26.11 7.92 15.60
C PHE A 71 25.13 9.02 16.00
N LYS A 72 25.07 10.12 15.24
CA LYS A 72 24.09 11.20 15.48
C LYS A 72 22.66 10.68 15.36
N THR A 73 22.36 9.87 14.35
CA THR A 73 21.04 9.25 14.20
C THR A 73 20.67 8.37 15.39
N ILE A 74 21.63 7.59 15.93
CA ILE A 74 21.41 6.77 17.15
C ILE A 74 21.13 7.67 18.36
N LEU A 75 21.88 8.75 18.52
CA LEU A 75 21.68 9.72 19.60
C LEU A 75 20.33 10.45 19.48
N ASP A 76 19.93 10.82 18.25
CA ASP A 76 18.61 11.42 18.01
C ASP A 76 17.48 10.44 18.42
N PHE A 77 17.55 9.18 18.00
CA PHE A 77 16.57 8.18 18.42
C PHE A 77 16.56 8.01 19.94
N LYS A 78 17.74 7.88 20.60
CA LYS A 78 17.81 7.78 22.07
C LYS A 78 17.19 8.99 22.77
N ARG A 79 17.52 10.20 22.32
CA ARG A 79 16.98 11.44 22.87
C ARG A 79 15.45 11.47 22.77
N ILE A 80 14.90 11.17 21.57
CA ILE A 80 13.46 11.18 21.34
C ILE A 80 12.78 10.13 22.23
N ILE A 81 13.31 8.92 22.26
CA ILE A 81 12.78 7.81 23.08
C ILE A 81 12.73 8.20 24.56
N THR A 82 13.79 8.79 25.08
CA THR A 82 13.89 9.19 26.49
C THR A 82 12.94 10.37 26.79
N ASN A 83 12.95 11.41 25.95
CA ASN A 83 12.14 12.62 26.17
C ASN A 83 10.64 12.33 26.23
N TYR A 84 10.16 11.40 25.41
CA TYR A 84 8.75 11.03 25.37
C TYR A 84 8.42 9.75 26.18
N ASN A 85 9.38 9.15 26.84
CA ASN A 85 9.21 7.87 27.55
C ASN A 85 8.49 6.81 26.65
N ILE A 86 9.02 6.59 25.44
CA ILE A 86 8.43 5.71 24.42
C ILE A 86 8.58 4.26 24.87
N GLN A 87 7.46 3.54 24.87
CA GLN A 87 7.41 2.11 25.23
C GLN A 87 7.18 1.21 24.00
N ASN A 88 6.56 1.74 22.96
CA ASN A 88 6.24 1.00 21.74
C ASN A 88 6.75 1.75 20.51
N ILE A 89 7.34 1.01 19.57
CA ILE A 89 7.81 1.55 18.30
C ILE A 89 7.24 0.72 17.17
N ILE A 90 6.49 1.34 16.25
CA ILE A 90 6.11 0.77 14.94
C ILE A 90 7.06 1.35 13.90
N TYR A 91 7.92 0.50 13.37
CA TYR A 91 8.95 0.87 12.39
C TYR A 91 8.52 0.43 10.99
N PHE A 92 8.38 1.37 10.07
CA PHE A 92 7.95 1.11 8.70
C PHE A 92 9.11 0.67 7.82
N GLY A 93 9.01 -0.54 7.28
CA GLY A 93 10.06 -1.16 6.47
C GLY A 93 11.28 -1.59 7.29
N THR A 94 12.41 -1.76 6.62
CA THR A 94 13.64 -2.28 7.25
C THR A 94 14.87 -1.43 6.99
N SER A 95 14.69 -0.27 6.36
CA SER A 95 15.78 0.67 6.09
C SER A 95 16.33 1.22 7.42
N LYS A 96 17.63 1.10 7.64
CA LYS A 96 18.32 1.61 8.85
C LYS A 96 17.84 1.04 10.20
N LEU A 97 17.17 -0.12 10.19
CA LEU A 97 16.70 -0.77 11.42
C LEU A 97 17.86 -1.05 12.41
N GLN A 98 19.09 -1.24 11.90
CA GLN A 98 20.30 -1.39 12.73
C GLN A 98 20.56 -0.16 13.64
N LEU A 99 20.21 1.05 13.19
CA LEU A 99 20.39 2.25 14.00
C LEU A 99 19.36 2.31 15.14
N MET A 100 18.12 1.90 14.85
CA MET A 100 17.08 1.77 15.85
C MET A 100 17.45 0.66 16.86
N TYR A 101 17.96 -0.49 16.38
CA TYR A 101 18.48 -1.55 17.24
C TYR A 101 19.52 -1.00 18.25
N CYS A 102 20.52 -0.24 17.76
CA CYS A 102 21.53 0.37 18.62
C CYS A 102 20.92 1.38 19.61
N ALA A 103 19.90 2.12 19.19
CA ALA A 103 19.25 3.11 20.05
C ALA A 103 18.48 2.49 21.22
N ILE A 104 17.85 1.33 21.01
CA ILE A 104 17.02 0.66 22.01
C ILE A 104 17.75 -0.52 22.69
N TYR A 105 19.05 -0.67 22.45
CA TYR A 105 19.82 -1.74 23.06
C TYR A 105 19.80 -1.62 24.59
N GLY A 106 19.50 -2.72 25.29
CA GLY A 106 19.40 -2.76 26.77
C GLY A 106 18.09 -2.17 27.34
N THR A 107 17.08 -1.90 26.50
CA THR A 107 15.76 -1.44 26.95
C THR A 107 14.68 -2.51 26.75
N ASP A 108 13.53 -2.36 27.42
CA ASP A 108 12.36 -3.23 27.26
C ASP A 108 11.34 -2.70 26.23
N ILE A 109 11.76 -1.80 25.36
CA ILE A 109 10.89 -1.20 24.33
C ILE A 109 10.35 -2.28 23.39
N ASN A 110 9.05 -2.28 23.17
CA ASN A 110 8.38 -3.16 22.21
C ASN A 110 8.64 -2.66 20.77
N LEU A 111 9.52 -3.33 20.04
CA LEU A 111 9.86 -3.01 18.65
C LEU A 111 9.02 -3.86 17.70
N ILE A 112 8.18 -3.19 16.91
CA ILE A 112 7.32 -3.78 15.88
C ILE A 112 7.81 -3.30 14.53
N VAL A 113 8.02 -4.22 13.57
CA VAL A 113 8.41 -3.88 12.19
C VAL A 113 7.27 -4.18 11.25
N ARG A 114 6.76 -3.14 10.55
CA ARG A 114 5.69 -3.27 9.56
C ARG A 114 6.27 -3.42 8.14
N HIS A 115 5.86 -4.47 7.46
CA HIS A 115 6.27 -4.81 6.09
C HIS A 115 5.17 -4.50 5.09
N GLY A 116 5.48 -3.70 4.08
CA GLY A 116 4.57 -3.30 3.01
C GLY A 116 5.01 -3.75 1.60
N THR A 117 6.19 -4.38 1.49
CA THR A 117 6.76 -4.79 0.20
C THR A 117 7.41 -6.16 0.31
N THR A 118 7.34 -6.93 -0.77
CA THR A 118 8.00 -8.24 -0.90
C THR A 118 9.51 -8.09 -0.93
N ARG A 119 10.20 -9.02 -0.29
CA ARG A 119 11.65 -9.10 -0.31
C ARG A 119 12.11 -10.34 -1.09
N ALA A 120 12.98 -10.11 -2.08
CA ALA A 120 13.47 -11.19 -2.92
C ALA A 120 14.59 -12.02 -2.25
N LYS A 121 15.47 -11.38 -1.46
CA LYS A 121 16.64 -12.04 -0.87
C LYS A 121 16.53 -12.15 0.65
N PRO A 122 16.79 -13.34 1.26
CA PRO A 122 16.80 -13.52 2.70
C PRO A 122 17.88 -12.70 3.40
N LYS A 123 17.60 -12.30 4.65
CA LYS A 123 18.53 -11.62 5.55
C LYS A 123 19.09 -12.62 6.58
N ASN A 124 19.95 -13.54 6.14
CA ASN A 124 20.43 -14.67 6.97
C ASN A 124 21.79 -14.45 7.62
N GLY A 125 22.47 -13.32 7.37
CA GLY A 125 23.77 -13.02 7.97
C GLY A 125 23.73 -12.87 9.50
N LEU A 126 24.86 -13.11 10.17
CA LEU A 126 24.95 -13.05 11.64
C LEU A 126 24.46 -11.70 12.19
N LEU A 127 24.88 -10.59 11.59
CA LEU A 127 24.43 -9.24 11.97
C LEU A 127 22.91 -9.09 11.85
N HIS A 128 22.31 -9.65 10.80
CA HIS A 128 20.85 -9.64 10.66
C HIS A 128 20.16 -10.44 11.76
N LYS A 129 20.70 -11.62 12.11
CA LYS A 129 20.16 -12.41 13.23
C LYS A 129 20.16 -11.63 14.54
N ILE A 130 21.26 -10.92 14.84
CA ILE A 130 21.37 -10.07 16.03
C ILE A 130 20.33 -8.94 16.00
N ILE A 131 20.23 -8.19 14.90
CA ILE A 131 19.31 -7.05 14.79
C ILE A 131 17.85 -7.50 14.88
N TYR A 132 17.48 -8.52 14.11
CA TYR A 132 16.09 -8.99 14.05
C TYR A 132 15.65 -9.80 15.26
N SER A 133 16.58 -10.39 16.05
CA SER A 133 16.24 -11.02 17.34
C SER A 133 15.63 -10.05 18.36
N ARG A 134 15.83 -8.73 18.15
CA ARG A 134 15.26 -7.66 19.00
C ARG A 134 13.86 -7.24 18.56
N VAL A 135 13.40 -7.66 17.38
CA VAL A 135 12.05 -7.38 16.92
C VAL A 135 11.04 -8.24 17.67
N ASN A 136 10.10 -7.62 18.35
CA ASN A 136 9.06 -8.32 19.12
C ASN A 136 7.96 -8.83 18.18
N ASN A 137 7.59 -8.06 17.15
CA ASN A 137 6.56 -8.48 16.21
C ASN A 137 6.87 -7.97 14.78
N HIS A 138 6.70 -8.85 13.80
CA HIS A 138 6.66 -8.49 12.39
C HIS A 138 5.21 -8.40 11.95
N ILE A 139 4.74 -7.20 11.57
CA ILE A 139 3.43 -7.00 10.98
C ILE A 139 3.56 -7.06 9.46
N ALA A 140 2.76 -7.89 8.82
CA ALA A 140 2.58 -7.93 7.38
C ALA A 140 1.17 -7.47 7.01
N ILE A 141 1.03 -6.78 5.87
CA ILE A 141 -0.23 -6.22 5.42
C ILE A 141 -1.01 -7.13 4.46
N SER A 142 -0.49 -8.34 4.20
CA SER A 142 -1.13 -9.41 3.44
C SER A 142 -0.56 -10.76 3.85
N GLU A 143 -1.28 -11.85 3.60
CA GLU A 143 -0.78 -13.22 3.83
C GLU A 143 0.47 -13.51 3.02
N HIS A 144 0.45 -13.09 1.73
CA HIS A 144 1.62 -13.18 0.87
C HIS A 144 2.87 -12.54 1.51
N LEU A 145 2.73 -11.34 2.07
CA LEU A 145 3.83 -10.67 2.77
C LEU A 145 4.18 -11.35 4.07
N LEU A 146 3.21 -11.89 4.81
CA LEU A 146 3.47 -12.62 6.04
C LEU A 146 4.36 -13.85 5.78
N GLU A 147 4.02 -14.62 4.75
CA GLU A 147 4.83 -15.77 4.32
C GLU A 147 6.22 -15.34 3.80
N ASN A 148 6.29 -14.24 3.06
CA ASN A 148 7.56 -13.68 2.63
C ASN A 148 8.43 -13.27 3.81
N VAL A 149 7.87 -12.63 4.82
CA VAL A 149 8.58 -12.23 6.05
C VAL A 149 9.12 -13.44 6.78
N LYS A 150 8.32 -14.49 7.02
CA LYS A 150 8.75 -15.74 7.66
C LYS A 150 9.90 -16.41 6.94
N LYS A 151 9.93 -16.34 5.59
CA LYS A 151 11.00 -16.94 4.76
C LYS A 151 12.27 -16.10 4.69
N THR A 152 12.16 -14.77 4.83
CA THR A 152 13.26 -13.87 4.47
C THR A 152 13.92 -13.16 5.65
N PHE A 153 13.28 -13.15 6.82
CA PHE A 153 13.84 -12.52 8.03
C PHE A 153 14.11 -13.55 9.12
N PRO A 154 15.20 -13.40 9.87
CA PRO A 154 15.44 -14.24 11.04
C PRO A 154 14.51 -13.83 12.19
N PHE A 155 13.98 -14.82 12.89
CA PHE A 155 13.14 -14.65 14.05
C PHE A 155 13.92 -15.01 15.32
N GLY A 156 13.82 -14.18 16.35
CA GLY A 156 14.28 -14.52 17.70
C GLY A 156 13.26 -15.42 18.42
N ASN A 157 13.65 -16.01 19.56
CA ASN A 157 12.81 -16.94 20.31
C ASN A 157 11.45 -16.36 20.75
N LYS A 158 11.35 -15.03 20.92
CA LYS A 158 10.13 -14.33 21.35
C LYS A 158 9.47 -13.53 20.23
N THR A 159 10.06 -13.54 19.04
CA THR A 159 9.55 -12.79 17.88
C THR A 159 8.25 -13.40 17.36
N LYS A 160 7.21 -12.59 17.25
CA LYS A 160 5.92 -12.95 16.64
C LYS A 160 5.81 -12.43 15.23
N SER A 161 4.82 -12.91 14.50
CA SER A 161 4.38 -12.33 13.22
C SER A 161 2.87 -12.24 13.20
N THR A 162 2.34 -11.11 12.73
CA THR A 162 0.91 -10.81 12.78
C THR A 162 0.46 -10.26 11.44
N LEU A 163 -0.69 -10.75 10.95
CA LEU A 163 -1.36 -10.22 9.78
C LEU A 163 -2.32 -9.10 10.18
N ILE A 164 -2.05 -7.90 9.68
CA ILE A 164 -2.93 -6.74 9.85
C ILE A 164 -3.19 -6.11 8.50
N TYR A 165 -4.37 -6.37 7.94
CA TYR A 165 -4.79 -5.73 6.70
C TYR A 165 -4.99 -4.22 6.89
N PRO A 166 -4.57 -3.38 5.92
CA PRO A 166 -4.98 -1.98 5.90
C PRO A 166 -6.49 -1.86 5.78
N SER A 167 -7.08 -0.93 6.50
CA SER A 167 -8.52 -0.69 6.37
C SER A 167 -8.84 0.07 5.10
N ILE A 168 -10.03 -0.20 4.58
CA ILE A 168 -10.58 0.40 3.38
C ILE A 168 -11.83 1.18 3.74
N LYS A 169 -11.96 2.38 3.20
CA LYS A 169 -13.17 3.17 3.31
C LYS A 169 -14.25 2.57 2.42
N ILE A 170 -15.38 2.22 3.02
CA ILE A 170 -16.49 1.61 2.29
C ILE A 170 -17.51 2.73 2.01
N PHE A 171 -17.91 2.85 0.76
CA PHE A 171 -18.89 3.83 0.32
C PHE A 171 -20.21 3.13 0.00
N THR A 172 -21.29 3.75 0.40
CA THR A 172 -22.65 3.35 0.01
C THR A 172 -23.20 4.41 -0.93
N TYR A 173 -23.14 4.15 -2.22
CA TYR A 173 -23.81 4.98 -3.21
C TYR A 173 -24.30 4.10 -4.36
N GLU A 174 -25.37 4.54 -5.01
CA GLU A 174 -25.84 3.90 -6.23
C GLU A 174 -24.99 4.38 -7.41
N LYS A 175 -24.38 3.42 -8.10
CA LYS A 175 -23.58 3.72 -9.28
C LYS A 175 -24.50 4.10 -10.43
N LYS A 176 -24.36 5.31 -10.93
CA LYS A 176 -25.11 5.76 -12.12
C LYS A 176 -24.57 5.04 -13.37
N LYS A 177 -25.48 4.66 -14.26
CA LYS A 177 -25.10 4.11 -15.56
C LYS A 177 -24.43 5.21 -16.38
N ASN A 178 -23.25 4.94 -16.87
CA ASN A 178 -22.53 5.84 -17.75
C ASN A 178 -23.02 5.68 -19.21
N GLU A 179 -22.90 6.73 -20.01
CA GLU A 179 -23.18 6.68 -21.45
C GLU A 179 -22.12 5.87 -22.20
N LYS A 180 -20.86 5.97 -21.76
CA LYS A 180 -19.72 5.23 -22.27
C LYS A 180 -19.15 4.35 -21.18
N LEU A 181 -18.49 3.27 -21.57
CA LEU A 181 -17.76 2.41 -20.65
C LEU A 181 -16.54 3.15 -20.08
N ASN A 182 -16.50 3.37 -18.78
CA ASN A 182 -15.37 4.00 -18.09
C ASN A 182 -14.46 2.93 -17.46
N ILE A 183 -13.24 2.87 -17.95
CA ILE A 183 -12.19 1.99 -17.43
C ILE A 183 -11.24 2.83 -16.60
N LEU A 184 -10.76 2.29 -15.48
CA LEU A 184 -9.85 2.96 -14.57
C LEU A 184 -8.66 2.08 -14.23
N HIS A 185 -7.48 2.68 -14.19
CA HIS A 185 -6.28 2.14 -13.56
C HIS A 185 -5.72 3.21 -12.62
N VAL A 186 -5.41 2.84 -11.36
CA VAL A 186 -4.83 3.76 -10.39
C VAL A 186 -3.50 3.21 -9.87
N GLY A 187 -2.43 3.97 -10.05
CA GLY A 187 -1.10 3.58 -9.57
C GLY A 187 0.01 4.34 -10.29
N ARG A 188 1.20 4.39 -9.68
CA ARG A 188 2.37 4.98 -10.34
C ARG A 188 2.60 4.30 -11.69
N ILE A 189 2.93 5.10 -12.70
CA ILE A 189 3.27 4.58 -14.03
C ILE A 189 4.68 4.01 -13.96
N VAL A 190 4.76 2.68 -13.89
CA VAL A 190 5.99 1.90 -13.79
C VAL A 190 5.78 0.51 -14.38
N LYS A 191 6.80 -0.10 -14.91
CA LYS A 191 6.73 -1.38 -15.64
C LYS A 191 5.96 -2.49 -14.91
N GLY A 192 6.10 -2.58 -13.60
CA GLY A 192 5.46 -3.62 -12.79
C GLY A 192 3.97 -3.42 -12.51
N LYS A 193 3.38 -2.26 -12.82
CA LYS A 193 1.97 -1.97 -12.56
C LYS A 193 1.02 -2.32 -13.71
N GLY A 194 1.57 -2.73 -14.86
CA GLY A 194 0.81 -3.30 -15.96
C GLY A 194 -0.01 -2.32 -16.80
N GLN A 195 0.28 -0.99 -16.75
CA GLN A 195 -0.43 -0.01 -17.58
C GLN A 195 -0.32 -0.32 -19.07
N VAL A 196 0.85 -0.77 -19.53
CA VAL A 196 1.07 -1.17 -20.93
C VAL A 196 0.18 -2.34 -21.31
N ASP A 197 0.05 -3.35 -20.45
CA ASP A 197 -0.82 -4.50 -20.70
C ASP A 197 -2.30 -4.10 -20.66
N ALA A 198 -2.68 -3.20 -19.75
CA ALA A 198 -4.03 -2.66 -19.68
C ALA A 198 -4.40 -1.89 -20.95
N ILE A 199 -3.49 -1.03 -21.45
CA ILE A 199 -3.69 -0.33 -22.72
C ILE A 199 -3.83 -1.36 -23.84
N LYS A 200 -2.89 -2.29 -24.02
CA LYS A 200 -2.95 -3.31 -25.07
C LYS A 200 -4.23 -4.16 -25.00
N ALA A 201 -4.77 -4.38 -23.81
CA ALA A 201 -6.01 -5.13 -23.66
C ALA A 201 -7.24 -4.36 -24.22
N CYS A 202 -7.22 -3.05 -24.20
CA CYS A 202 -8.32 -2.23 -24.74
C CYS A 202 -8.50 -2.35 -26.25
N ASP A 203 -7.51 -2.87 -27.00
CA ASP A 203 -7.64 -3.18 -28.44
C ASP A 203 -8.85 -4.07 -28.77
N ILE A 204 -9.19 -5.00 -27.85
CA ILE A 204 -10.34 -5.89 -28.04
C ILE A 204 -11.68 -5.12 -28.05
N LEU A 205 -11.76 -4.00 -27.30
CA LEU A 205 -12.96 -3.17 -27.26
C LEU A 205 -13.14 -2.43 -28.59
N ILE A 206 -12.06 -1.91 -29.18
CA ILE A 206 -12.07 -1.30 -30.50
C ILE A 206 -12.56 -2.30 -31.56
N LYS A 207 -12.00 -3.52 -31.58
CA LYS A 207 -12.38 -4.59 -32.50
C LYS A 207 -13.82 -5.07 -32.36
N ASN A 208 -14.49 -4.76 -31.24
CA ASN A 208 -15.87 -5.10 -30.98
C ASN A 208 -16.82 -3.89 -30.95
N ASP A 209 -16.40 -2.74 -31.48
CA ASP A 209 -17.18 -1.49 -31.58
C ASP A 209 -17.75 -1.02 -30.22
N ILE A 210 -17.03 -1.28 -29.12
CA ILE A 210 -17.42 -0.83 -27.78
C ILE A 210 -16.77 0.53 -27.53
N ASP A 211 -17.59 1.57 -27.33
CA ASP A 211 -17.08 2.90 -26.98
C ASP A 211 -16.71 2.97 -25.49
N PHE A 212 -15.51 3.50 -25.22
CA PHE A 212 -14.97 3.58 -23.86
C PHE A 212 -14.11 4.82 -23.65
N GLU A 213 -13.90 5.18 -22.39
CA GLU A 213 -12.83 6.04 -21.92
C GLU A 213 -11.98 5.30 -20.90
N PHE A 214 -10.67 5.39 -21.04
CA PHE A 214 -9.73 4.75 -20.11
C PHE A 214 -8.90 5.78 -19.35
N PHE A 215 -9.13 5.88 -18.05
CA PHE A 215 -8.40 6.77 -17.13
C PHE A 215 -7.25 6.02 -16.49
N ILE A 216 -6.03 6.53 -16.66
CA ILE A 216 -4.82 6.06 -15.97
C ILE A 216 -4.41 7.18 -15.03
N VAL A 217 -4.58 6.96 -13.71
CA VAL A 217 -4.35 7.96 -12.67
C VAL A 217 -3.10 7.61 -11.88
N GLY A 218 -2.09 8.49 -11.92
CA GLY A 218 -0.84 8.37 -11.17
C GLY A 218 0.33 9.03 -11.87
N GLY A 219 1.32 9.44 -11.08
CA GLY A 219 2.56 10.01 -11.60
C GLY A 219 3.53 8.94 -12.11
N TYR A 220 4.49 9.35 -12.90
CA TYR A 220 5.58 8.51 -13.36
C TYR A 220 6.56 8.19 -12.22
N GLU A 221 7.17 7.01 -12.30
CA GLU A 221 8.36 6.71 -11.51
C GLU A 221 9.62 7.06 -12.31
N ASP A 222 10.60 7.65 -11.64
CA ASP A 222 11.84 8.10 -12.26
C ASP A 222 12.48 7.02 -13.18
N GLY A 223 12.77 7.39 -14.42
CA GLY A 223 13.44 6.55 -15.42
C GLY A 223 12.52 5.66 -16.25
N TYR A 224 11.18 5.69 -16.06
CA TYR A 224 10.24 4.93 -16.90
C TYR A 224 9.42 5.82 -17.86
N GLU A 225 9.50 7.13 -17.70
CA GLU A 225 8.71 8.10 -18.50
C GLU A 225 8.94 7.97 -19.99
N GLU A 226 10.20 7.88 -20.42
CA GLU A 226 10.56 7.81 -21.84
C GLU A 226 10.11 6.49 -22.47
N GLU A 227 10.33 5.34 -21.80
CA GLU A 227 9.88 4.02 -22.28
C GLU A 227 8.36 4.01 -22.48
N PHE A 228 7.62 4.51 -21.46
CA PHE A 228 6.16 4.56 -21.53
C PHE A 228 5.66 5.55 -22.61
N ALA A 229 6.25 6.74 -22.69
CA ALA A 229 5.86 7.73 -23.69
C ALA A 229 6.08 7.25 -25.12
N ASN A 230 7.18 6.54 -25.38
CA ASN A 230 7.45 5.95 -26.69
C ASN A 230 6.41 4.88 -27.06
N PHE A 231 6.08 3.98 -26.11
CA PHE A 231 4.98 3.04 -26.32
C PHE A 231 3.64 3.74 -26.58
N TYR A 232 3.30 4.75 -25.75
CA TYR A 232 2.01 5.44 -25.83
C TYR A 232 1.80 6.20 -27.14
N LYS A 233 2.86 6.73 -27.75
CA LYS A 233 2.78 7.41 -29.07
C LYS A 233 2.25 6.50 -30.17
N GLU A 234 2.57 5.22 -30.13
CA GLU A 234 2.18 4.21 -31.12
C GLU A 234 0.77 3.65 -30.93
N VAL A 235 0.07 4.04 -29.85
CA VAL A 235 -1.30 3.58 -29.59
C VAL A 235 -2.28 4.30 -30.50
N GLU A 236 -2.96 3.57 -31.39
CA GLU A 236 -3.90 4.12 -32.37
C GLU A 236 -5.14 4.80 -31.75
N TYR A 237 -5.61 4.29 -30.62
CA TYR A 237 -6.80 4.78 -29.87
C TYR A 237 -6.43 5.61 -28.63
N LYS A 238 -5.30 6.31 -28.65
CA LYS A 238 -4.82 7.14 -27.53
C LYS A 238 -5.77 8.30 -27.16
N ASP A 239 -6.61 8.73 -28.07
CA ASP A 239 -7.68 9.71 -27.85
C ASP A 239 -8.70 9.26 -26.81
N LYS A 240 -8.92 7.93 -26.67
CA LYS A 240 -9.78 7.30 -25.64
C LYS A 240 -9.09 7.14 -24.31
N ILE A 241 -7.78 7.38 -24.20
CA ILE A 241 -6.99 7.21 -22.99
C ILE A 241 -6.66 8.57 -22.38
N LYS A 242 -6.96 8.73 -21.10
CA LYS A 242 -6.70 9.95 -20.33
C LYS A 242 -5.63 9.66 -19.27
N LEU A 243 -4.43 10.18 -19.50
CA LEU A 243 -3.35 10.15 -18.51
C LEU A 243 -3.56 11.29 -17.52
N ILE A 244 -3.75 10.95 -16.26
CA ILE A 244 -4.00 11.89 -15.17
C ILE A 244 -2.81 11.80 -14.21
N GLU A 245 -2.17 12.92 -13.96
CA GLU A 245 -1.10 13.00 -12.97
C GLU A 245 -1.59 12.64 -11.57
N PHE A 246 -0.65 12.57 -10.62
CA PHE A 246 -1.00 12.34 -9.22
C PHE A 246 -2.06 13.34 -8.73
N THR A 247 -3.12 12.83 -8.14
CA THR A 247 -4.19 13.63 -7.55
C THR A 247 -4.64 13.05 -6.21
N ASN A 248 -5.04 13.94 -5.28
CA ASN A 248 -5.69 13.56 -4.03
C ASN A 248 -7.20 13.27 -4.22
N GLU A 249 -7.77 13.58 -5.38
CA GLU A 249 -9.19 13.41 -5.70
C GLU A 249 -9.46 12.12 -6.49
N VAL A 250 -8.73 11.05 -6.19
CA VAL A 250 -8.85 9.77 -6.90
C VAL A 250 -10.26 9.18 -6.78
N ASP A 251 -10.97 9.50 -5.70
CA ASP A 251 -12.35 9.06 -5.43
C ASP A 251 -13.30 9.37 -6.60
N LYS A 252 -13.16 10.54 -7.25
CA LYS A 252 -14.01 10.92 -8.39
C LYS A 252 -13.86 10.01 -9.60
N TYR A 253 -12.70 9.40 -9.77
CA TYR A 253 -12.46 8.44 -10.86
C TYR A 253 -13.04 7.07 -10.51
N PHE A 254 -12.87 6.60 -9.27
CA PHE A 254 -13.51 5.36 -8.81
C PHE A 254 -15.03 5.41 -8.90
N ILE A 255 -15.65 6.55 -8.54
CA ILE A 255 -17.10 6.73 -8.62
C ILE A 255 -17.60 6.57 -10.07
N LYS A 256 -16.87 7.09 -11.05
CA LYS A 256 -17.23 7.04 -12.47
C LYS A 256 -16.87 5.69 -13.13
N ALA A 257 -15.88 4.98 -12.63
CA ALA A 257 -15.36 3.80 -13.30
C ALA A 257 -16.34 2.62 -13.27
N ASP A 258 -16.61 1.99 -14.39
CA ASP A 258 -17.38 0.74 -14.49
C ASP A 258 -16.47 -0.46 -14.27
N ILE A 259 -15.28 -0.43 -14.89
CA ILE A 259 -14.26 -1.49 -14.80
C ILE A 259 -12.99 -0.91 -14.21
N PHE A 260 -12.41 -1.62 -13.25
CA PHE A 260 -11.06 -1.38 -12.76
C PHE A 260 -10.11 -2.41 -13.34
N LEU A 261 -9.27 -1.98 -14.28
CA LEU A 261 -8.34 -2.85 -15.00
C LEU A 261 -6.94 -2.71 -14.42
N PHE A 262 -6.50 -3.72 -13.65
CA PHE A 262 -5.27 -3.63 -12.85
C PHE A 262 -4.37 -4.86 -13.02
N PRO A 263 -3.78 -5.08 -14.20
CA PRO A 263 -2.91 -6.21 -14.49
C PRO A 263 -1.50 -5.99 -13.93
N SER A 264 -1.39 -5.66 -12.63
CA SER A 264 -0.11 -5.52 -11.93
C SER A 264 0.60 -6.87 -11.83
N TYR A 265 1.92 -6.88 -11.97
CA TYR A 265 2.75 -8.09 -11.90
C TYR A 265 3.01 -8.57 -10.46
N GLY A 266 2.61 -7.79 -9.48
CA GLY A 266 2.69 -8.14 -8.07
C GLY A 266 2.48 -6.94 -7.15
N GLU A 267 1.75 -7.16 -6.07
CA GLU A 267 1.40 -6.14 -5.08
C GLU A 267 1.76 -6.61 -3.66
N GLY A 268 2.09 -5.65 -2.80
CA GLY A 268 2.20 -5.94 -1.38
C GLY A 268 0.84 -6.15 -0.73
N PHE A 269 -0.15 -5.30 -1.10
CA PHE A 269 -1.56 -5.46 -0.71
C PHE A 269 -2.51 -5.11 -1.86
N GLY A 270 -2.18 -4.09 -2.68
CA GLY A 270 -3.05 -3.65 -3.77
C GLY A 270 -4.19 -2.74 -3.28
N ASN A 271 -3.86 -1.68 -2.53
CA ASN A 271 -4.85 -0.74 -2.00
C ASN A 271 -5.84 -0.27 -3.08
N ALA A 272 -5.34 0.22 -4.22
CA ALA A 272 -6.20 0.72 -5.30
C ALA A 272 -7.16 -0.35 -5.84
N PHE A 273 -6.72 -1.61 -5.88
CA PHE A 273 -7.55 -2.72 -6.34
C PHE A 273 -8.72 -2.98 -5.38
N ILE A 274 -8.43 -3.12 -4.10
CA ILE A 274 -9.49 -3.39 -3.10
C ILE A 274 -10.39 -2.16 -2.87
N GLU A 275 -9.83 -0.94 -3.02
CA GLU A 275 -10.60 0.31 -3.04
C GLU A 275 -11.59 0.31 -4.22
N SER A 276 -11.18 -0.12 -5.41
CA SER A 276 -12.07 -0.19 -6.58
C SER A 276 -13.29 -1.07 -6.33
N ILE A 277 -13.10 -2.19 -5.62
CA ILE A 277 -14.21 -3.08 -5.20
C ILE A 277 -15.13 -2.36 -4.21
N ALA A 278 -14.57 -1.57 -3.28
CA ALA A 278 -15.35 -0.77 -2.34
C ALA A 278 -16.21 0.31 -3.05
N TYR A 279 -15.75 0.80 -4.20
CA TYR A 279 -16.51 1.68 -5.07
C TYR A 279 -17.43 0.96 -6.08
N GLY A 280 -17.57 -0.37 -5.96
CA GLY A 280 -18.44 -1.17 -6.83
C GLY A 280 -17.96 -1.29 -8.27
N CYS A 281 -16.66 -1.14 -8.54
CA CYS A 281 -16.09 -1.40 -9.85
C CYS A 281 -16.01 -2.90 -10.11
N LYS A 282 -16.23 -3.31 -11.36
CA LYS A 282 -15.92 -4.65 -11.83
C LYS A 282 -14.42 -4.76 -12.02
N ALA A 283 -13.72 -5.43 -11.09
CA ALA A 283 -12.26 -5.46 -11.10
C ALA A 283 -11.73 -6.63 -11.93
N ILE A 284 -10.60 -6.39 -12.61
CA ILE A 284 -9.87 -7.39 -13.42
C ILE A 284 -8.39 -7.29 -13.07
N SER A 285 -7.75 -8.42 -12.74
CA SER A 285 -6.32 -8.48 -12.41
C SER A 285 -5.64 -9.71 -12.97
N TYR A 286 -4.31 -9.71 -12.92
CA TYR A 286 -3.51 -10.91 -13.08
C TYR A 286 -3.50 -11.76 -11.81
N GLU A 287 -3.35 -13.09 -11.99
CA GLU A 287 -3.23 -14.05 -10.90
C GLU A 287 -1.82 -13.99 -10.30
N ASN A 288 -1.67 -13.24 -9.22
CA ASN A 288 -0.42 -13.18 -8.48
C ASN A 288 -0.63 -12.64 -7.06
N THR A 289 0.36 -12.82 -6.20
CA THR A 289 0.50 -12.25 -4.85
C THR A 289 -0.85 -12.11 -4.11
N THR A 290 -1.26 -10.89 -3.77
CA THR A 290 -2.47 -10.61 -2.99
C THR A 290 -3.79 -10.84 -3.74
N PHE A 291 -3.79 -10.90 -5.07
CA PHE A 291 -5.03 -11.17 -5.82
C PHE A 291 -5.51 -12.60 -5.61
N ILE A 292 -4.58 -13.57 -5.51
CA ILE A 292 -4.91 -14.96 -5.11
C ILE A 292 -5.50 -14.97 -3.70
N GLU A 293 -4.92 -14.19 -2.78
CA GLU A 293 -5.41 -14.05 -1.41
C GLU A 293 -6.84 -13.50 -1.37
N PHE A 294 -7.15 -12.45 -2.16
CA PHE A 294 -8.51 -11.91 -2.24
C PHE A 294 -9.51 -12.92 -2.81
N LYS A 295 -9.11 -13.74 -3.79
CA LYS A 295 -9.94 -14.86 -4.27
C LYS A 295 -10.21 -15.87 -3.17
N ASN A 296 -9.20 -16.23 -2.40
CA ASN A 296 -9.33 -17.18 -1.28
C ASN A 296 -10.20 -16.63 -0.16
N LEU A 297 -10.22 -15.32 0.06
CA LEU A 297 -11.16 -14.65 0.97
C LEU A 297 -12.60 -14.62 0.44
N GLY A 298 -12.82 -15.02 -0.82
CA GLY A 298 -14.14 -15.14 -1.44
C GLY A 298 -14.57 -13.93 -2.28
N PHE A 299 -13.70 -12.94 -2.50
CA PHE A 299 -14.00 -11.79 -3.36
C PHE A 299 -14.26 -12.20 -4.81
N GLU A 300 -15.27 -11.58 -5.41
CA GLU A 300 -15.64 -11.81 -6.79
C GLU A 300 -15.09 -10.69 -7.69
N PHE A 301 -14.22 -11.08 -8.61
CA PHE A 301 -13.61 -10.26 -9.65
C PHE A 301 -13.02 -11.16 -10.72
N ALA A 302 -12.71 -10.63 -11.91
CA ALA A 302 -12.02 -11.41 -12.94
C ALA A 302 -10.52 -11.52 -12.61
N ILE A 303 -10.00 -12.73 -12.65
CA ILE A 303 -8.58 -13.02 -12.47
C ILE A 303 -8.10 -13.88 -13.64
N VAL A 304 -6.96 -13.55 -14.21
CA VAL A 304 -6.38 -14.25 -15.37
C VAL A 304 -4.92 -14.53 -15.13
N GLU A 305 -4.38 -15.48 -15.86
CA GLU A 305 -2.98 -15.89 -15.76
C GLU A 305 -2.01 -14.70 -15.85
N ASN A 306 -1.02 -14.70 -14.98
CA ASN A 306 -0.06 -13.58 -14.88
C ASN A 306 0.66 -13.34 -16.23
N LYS A 307 0.61 -12.10 -16.70
CA LYS A 307 1.16 -11.62 -17.97
C LYS A 307 0.52 -12.24 -19.23
N ASN A 308 -0.63 -12.88 -19.12
CA ASN A 308 -1.35 -13.41 -20.28
C ASN A 308 -2.31 -12.32 -20.83
N ILE A 309 -1.82 -11.56 -21.80
CA ILE A 309 -2.56 -10.44 -22.39
C ILE A 309 -3.82 -10.94 -23.13
N GLU A 310 -3.79 -12.09 -23.76
CA GLU A 310 -4.95 -12.62 -24.49
C GLU A 310 -6.08 -13.01 -23.54
N GLN A 311 -5.78 -13.64 -22.41
CA GLN A 311 -6.78 -13.85 -21.37
C GLN A 311 -7.30 -12.53 -20.78
N LEU A 312 -6.42 -11.53 -20.63
CA LEU A 312 -6.81 -10.20 -20.13
C LEU A 312 -7.81 -9.51 -21.09
N LYS A 313 -7.57 -9.59 -22.40
CA LYS A 313 -8.49 -9.08 -23.45
C LYS A 313 -9.86 -9.75 -23.34
N ILE A 314 -9.88 -11.08 -23.25
CA ILE A 314 -11.13 -11.86 -23.15
C ILE A 314 -11.89 -11.50 -21.87
N ALA A 315 -11.20 -11.40 -20.74
CA ALA A 315 -11.80 -11.01 -19.47
C ALA A 315 -12.38 -9.58 -19.53
N LEU A 316 -11.65 -8.64 -20.15
CA LEU A 316 -12.11 -7.28 -20.35
C LEU A 316 -13.37 -7.21 -21.24
N LEU A 317 -13.37 -7.93 -22.37
CA LEU A 317 -14.50 -7.99 -23.29
C LEU A 317 -15.75 -8.58 -22.62
N ASN A 318 -15.60 -9.71 -21.94
CA ASN A 318 -16.70 -10.38 -21.27
C ASN A 318 -17.31 -9.52 -20.14
N THR A 319 -16.45 -8.82 -19.40
CA THR A 319 -16.88 -7.89 -18.35
C THR A 319 -17.61 -6.68 -18.94
N ALA A 320 -17.08 -6.11 -20.05
CA ALA A 320 -17.68 -4.98 -20.77
C ALA A 320 -19.06 -5.33 -21.35
N LYS A 321 -19.21 -6.54 -21.90
CA LYS A 321 -20.49 -7.04 -22.42
C LYS A 321 -21.48 -7.51 -21.34
N GLY A 322 -21.09 -7.47 -20.08
CA GLY A 322 -21.93 -7.95 -18.98
C GLY A 322 -22.14 -9.48 -18.97
N LEU A 323 -21.25 -10.24 -19.62
CA LEU A 323 -21.29 -11.71 -19.64
C LEU A 323 -20.75 -12.34 -18.35
N VAL A 324 -20.11 -11.54 -17.49
CA VAL A 324 -19.63 -11.94 -16.17
C VAL A 324 -20.31 -11.04 -15.13
N GLU A 325 -21.00 -11.65 -14.21
CA GLU A 325 -21.61 -10.98 -13.07
C GLU A 325 -20.72 -11.15 -11.83
N PHE A 326 -20.67 -10.13 -11.00
CA PHE A 326 -20.00 -10.15 -9.71
C PHE A 326 -21.02 -9.76 -8.64
N ASP A 327 -21.10 -10.54 -7.57
CA ASP A 327 -21.94 -10.20 -6.42
C ASP A 327 -21.28 -9.07 -5.61
N LEU A 328 -21.68 -7.84 -5.93
CA LEU A 328 -21.18 -6.64 -5.25
C LEU A 328 -21.57 -6.61 -3.77
N ASN A 329 -22.75 -7.15 -3.41
CA ASN A 329 -23.18 -7.19 -2.01
C ASN A 329 -22.32 -8.16 -1.19
N LYS A 330 -21.98 -9.31 -1.76
CA LYS A 330 -21.01 -10.25 -1.18
C LYS A 330 -19.65 -9.57 -0.98
N ASN A 331 -19.15 -8.88 -1.99
CA ASN A 331 -17.88 -8.14 -1.92
C ASN A 331 -17.90 -7.08 -0.81
N ILE A 332 -18.97 -6.29 -0.70
CA ILE A 332 -19.12 -5.27 0.37
C ILE A 332 -19.18 -5.93 1.75
N ASN A 333 -19.83 -7.07 1.90
CA ASN A 333 -19.86 -7.81 3.17
C ASN A 333 -18.47 -8.33 3.55
N LEU A 334 -17.70 -8.84 2.57
CA LEU A 334 -16.32 -9.26 2.80
C LEU A 334 -15.41 -8.09 3.19
N LEU A 335 -15.59 -6.91 2.57
CA LEU A 335 -14.90 -5.69 2.97
C LEU A 335 -15.21 -5.32 4.43
N LYS A 336 -16.49 -5.35 4.82
CA LYS A 336 -16.93 -5.06 6.20
C LYS A 336 -16.35 -6.05 7.22
N ASN A 337 -16.22 -7.32 6.84
CA ASN A 337 -15.73 -8.35 7.75
C ASN A 337 -14.22 -8.35 7.93
N ASN A 338 -13.44 -7.88 6.93
CA ASN A 338 -11.99 -8.02 6.92
C ASN A 338 -11.24 -6.68 7.00
N PHE A 339 -11.81 -5.57 6.47
CA PHE A 339 -11.05 -4.35 6.20
C PHE A 339 -11.66 -3.09 6.83
N LEU A 340 -12.51 -3.22 7.86
CA LEU A 340 -12.98 -2.05 8.62
C LEU A 340 -11.86 -1.46 9.47
N GLU A 341 -11.87 -0.15 9.60
CA GLU A 341 -10.89 0.60 10.40
C GLU A 341 -10.83 0.13 11.85
N LYS A 342 -11.97 -0.19 12.47
CA LYS A 342 -12.03 -0.73 13.82
C LYS A 342 -11.28 -2.06 13.99
N ILE A 343 -11.28 -2.91 12.94
CA ILE A 343 -10.57 -4.19 12.96
C ILE A 343 -9.06 -3.95 12.89
N GLU A 344 -8.62 -3.07 12.00
CA GLU A 344 -7.22 -2.70 11.88
C GLU A 344 -6.69 -2.08 13.17
N ILE A 345 -7.42 -1.10 13.72
CA ILE A 345 -7.06 -0.42 14.99
C ILE A 345 -6.94 -1.44 16.11
N GLN A 346 -7.94 -2.31 16.31
CA GLN A 346 -7.93 -3.30 17.39
C GLN A 346 -6.71 -4.20 17.29
N LYS A 347 -6.40 -4.73 16.10
CA LYS A 347 -5.21 -5.57 15.89
C LYS A 347 -3.90 -4.83 16.17
N TYR A 348 -3.81 -3.53 15.85
CA TYR A 348 -2.65 -2.73 16.25
C TYR A 348 -2.58 -2.54 17.76
N LEU A 349 -3.69 -2.27 18.44
CA LEU A 349 -3.71 -2.14 19.90
C LEU A 349 -3.33 -3.44 20.61
N ASP A 350 -3.72 -4.60 20.07
CA ASP A 350 -3.39 -5.93 20.62
C ASP A 350 -1.89 -6.25 20.55
N VAL A 351 -1.12 -5.61 19.69
CA VAL A 351 0.34 -5.81 19.60
C VAL A 351 1.14 -4.76 20.38
N LEU A 352 0.48 -3.74 20.94
CA LEU A 352 1.10 -2.73 21.82
C LEU A 352 1.08 -3.23 23.28
N ILE A 353 2.13 -2.89 24.04
CA ILE A 353 2.26 -3.24 25.47
C ILE A 353 1.65 -2.14 26.35
#